data_35e48c3d6edf47c1aee697132d42e68b
#
_entry.id   35e48c3d6edf47c1aee697132d42e68b
#
_cell.length_a   1.000
_cell.length_b   1.000
_cell.length_c   1.000
_cell.angle_alpha   90.00
_cell.angle_beta   90.00
_cell.angle_gamma   90.00
#
_symmetry.space_group_name_H-M   'P 1'
#
loop_
_entity.id
_entity.type
_entity.pdbx_description
1 polymer ?
#
loop_
_entity_poly.entity_id
_entity_poly.type
_entity_poly.pdbx_seq_one_letter_code
_entity_poly.pdbx_strand_id
1 'polypeptide(L)'
;MARGDRTRSSLLVFLMLTSVFVSLVGPATPVVAANDTTSGTISGTEVWQGTHTLTGDVVVSSGAKLIIQPGTTVTFPNGTHLDARGSICIGSSSCGASGNANTAQKITFRWTEPSNSSARGECYGMSNGNEEIFIEDPSCFEGVLIRDSIDLSQTAIRFLTIDGAWGIPYYIDTLNEFRYGALVLDGASPTLRELEFTDVNTSSVLTTNLAQPRFIGGEYVVGNDDESSVDGSAVQIYSSGTPVTPLIMESPSLIGTDRGCGQRDGGRPTVWVQDAFIEIDDADISVGDFGISLRYSSGSVTNSSINVNCNGVDLYSLKSVGTTDYHNVIASNEITTGEGTPVTIYGGAHAEVYDNELSGASSGSGVAVYSSYANIHDNDIGPIGGWNGLWMLGSFDVIAENNTIHDVAKEVVLAGEYGSQAPAPSAARAFLANNTLSTDGTGTCSSMTHFGGGFTCPAVLAFRSGLTMYDNEINAAGDADGIRAIGALLDIRRNTWNVPSTGAVIKHYDTGFAGTQQYGTLGFFSENSWNGVDMTYNITKS
;
A
#
# COMPACT_ATOMS: atom_id res chain seq x y z
N MET A 1 -11.16 83.47 31.64
CA MET A 1 -10.98 82.04 31.65
C MET A 1 -11.10 81.50 30.25
N ALA A 2 -10.03 81.49 29.48
CA ALA A 2 -9.98 80.82 28.15
C ALA A 2 -8.51 80.72 27.70
N ARG A 3 -7.75 79.80 28.29
CA ARG A 3 -6.34 79.56 27.93
C ARG A 3 -5.98 78.05 27.88
N GLY A 4 -7.00 77.16 27.89
CA GLY A 4 -6.77 75.72 27.99
C GLY A 4 -6.92 74.89 26.69
N ASP A 5 -7.52 75.42 25.64
CA ASP A 5 -7.93 74.57 24.52
C ASP A 5 -6.98 74.52 23.29
N ARG A 6 -6.03 75.45 23.18
CA ARG A 6 -5.11 75.43 22.01
C ARG A 6 -3.97 74.42 22.13
N THR A 7 -3.57 74.01 23.31
CA THR A 7 -2.53 72.98 23.47
C THR A 7 -3.03 71.55 23.25
N ARG A 8 -4.29 71.27 23.54
CA ARG A 8 -4.86 69.95 23.32
C ARG A 8 -5.07 69.64 21.84
N SER A 9 -5.50 70.63 21.04
CA SER A 9 -5.69 70.45 19.60
C SER A 9 -4.37 70.26 18.86
N SER A 10 -3.29 70.88 19.25
CA SER A 10 -1.97 70.73 18.64
C SER A 10 -1.36 69.36 18.92
N LEU A 11 -1.62 68.81 20.12
CA LEU A 11 -1.13 67.49 20.51
C LEU A 11 -1.88 66.39 19.78
N LEU A 12 -3.20 66.54 19.52
CA LEU A 12 -4.01 65.58 18.79
C LEU A 12 -3.62 65.51 17.30
N VAL A 13 -3.35 66.64 16.69
CA VAL A 13 -2.89 66.72 15.28
C VAL A 13 -1.50 66.13 15.13
N PHE A 14 -0.60 66.34 16.09
CA PHE A 14 0.73 65.74 16.06
C PHE A 14 0.68 64.23 16.27
N LEU A 15 -0.20 63.68 17.16
CA LEU A 15 -0.45 62.27 17.34
C LEU A 15 -1.10 61.62 16.11
N MET A 16 -2.03 62.31 15.44
CA MET A 16 -2.59 61.80 14.18
C MET A 16 -1.55 61.80 13.06
N LEU A 17 -0.72 62.82 12.92
CA LEU A 17 0.34 62.83 11.91
C LEU A 17 1.41 61.78 12.17
N THR A 18 1.78 61.51 13.41
CA THR A 18 2.73 60.42 13.74
C THR A 18 2.12 59.04 13.54
N SER A 19 0.81 58.84 13.79
CA SER A 19 0.15 57.57 13.53
C SER A 19 0.01 57.27 12.02
N VAL A 20 -0.15 58.27 11.18
CA VAL A 20 -0.17 58.11 9.71
C VAL A 20 1.23 57.81 9.17
N PHE A 21 2.29 58.37 9.74
CA PHE A 21 3.65 58.06 9.32
C PHE A 21 4.11 56.66 9.84
N VAL A 22 3.67 56.19 10.99
CA VAL A 22 3.98 54.84 11.47
C VAL A 22 3.25 53.77 10.67
N SER A 23 2.07 54.05 10.13
CA SER A 23 1.34 53.13 9.24
C SER A 23 1.85 53.11 7.79
N LEU A 24 2.67 54.08 7.40
CA LEU A 24 3.28 54.12 6.05
C LEU A 24 4.69 53.49 6.01
N VAL A 25 5.32 53.29 7.16
CA VAL A 25 6.55 52.51 7.27
C VAL A 25 6.15 51.15 7.84
N GLY A 26 5.37 50.38 7.09
CA GLY A 26 5.30 48.95 7.31
C GLY A 26 6.74 48.40 7.25
N PRO A 27 7.07 47.31 7.98
CA PRO A 27 8.37 46.68 7.81
C PRO A 27 8.54 46.44 6.33
N ALA A 28 9.52 47.12 5.72
CA ALA A 28 9.92 46.87 4.36
C ALA A 28 10.21 45.36 4.33
N THR A 29 9.30 44.61 3.74
CA THR A 29 9.63 43.22 3.38
C THR A 29 10.90 43.33 2.57
N PRO A 30 11.98 42.65 2.96
CA PRO A 30 13.18 42.67 2.17
C PRO A 30 12.80 42.19 0.79
N VAL A 31 12.88 43.08 -0.20
CA VAL A 31 12.79 42.66 -1.62
C VAL A 31 14.09 41.90 -1.84
N VAL A 32 14.03 40.61 -1.56
CA VAL A 32 15.09 39.71 -1.98
C VAL A 32 15.05 39.73 -3.49
N ALA A 33 16.15 40.15 -4.13
CA ALA A 33 16.25 40.10 -5.58
C ALA A 33 15.99 38.66 -6.00
N ALA A 34 15.01 38.47 -6.88
CA ALA A 34 14.81 37.17 -7.49
C ALA A 34 16.02 36.87 -8.36
N ASN A 35 16.83 35.90 -7.96
CA ASN A 35 17.88 35.38 -8.81
C ASN A 35 17.22 34.38 -9.79
N ASP A 36 17.50 34.53 -11.06
CA ASP A 36 17.01 33.59 -12.09
C ASP A 36 17.82 32.29 -12.12
N THR A 37 18.93 32.24 -11.37
CA THR A 37 19.83 31.08 -11.30
C THR A 37 20.42 30.92 -9.88
N THR A 38 20.54 29.68 -9.41
CA THR A 38 21.16 29.35 -8.10
C THR A 38 22.01 28.10 -8.18
N SER A 39 23.08 28.07 -7.40
CA SER A 39 23.86 26.88 -7.06
C SER A 39 24.56 27.08 -5.71
N GLY A 40 24.96 25.97 -5.08
CA GLY A 40 25.66 25.99 -3.80
C GLY A 40 24.72 26.17 -2.60
N THR A 41 25.17 26.93 -1.59
CA THR A 41 24.51 26.95 -0.28
C THR A 41 23.68 28.20 -0.06
N ILE A 42 22.40 28.03 0.21
CA ILE A 42 21.48 29.07 0.69
C ILE A 42 21.64 29.16 2.21
N SER A 43 22.10 30.31 2.72
CA SER A 43 22.32 30.54 4.15
C SER A 43 21.35 31.54 4.78
N GLY A 44 20.48 32.16 3.99
CA GLY A 44 19.47 33.11 4.41
C GLY A 44 18.09 32.78 3.86
N THR A 45 17.29 33.79 3.55
CA THR A 45 16.02 33.62 2.85
C THR A 45 16.21 33.88 1.38
N GLU A 46 15.84 32.91 0.54
CA GLU A 46 15.83 33.03 -0.93
C GLU A 46 14.43 32.79 -1.47
N VAL A 47 14.06 33.51 -2.54
CA VAL A 47 12.75 33.41 -3.17
C VAL A 47 12.93 33.12 -4.65
N TRP A 48 12.36 32.00 -5.10
CA TRP A 48 12.32 31.62 -6.51
C TRP A 48 10.94 31.94 -7.10
N GLN A 49 10.93 32.53 -8.30
CA GLN A 49 9.69 32.89 -9.00
C GLN A 49 9.89 32.85 -10.51
N GLY A 50 8.80 32.60 -11.24
CA GLY A 50 8.84 32.53 -12.72
C GLY A 50 9.66 31.34 -13.21
N THR A 51 10.66 31.57 -14.07
CA THR A 51 11.60 30.52 -14.51
C THR A 51 12.89 30.67 -13.73
N HIS A 52 13.27 29.61 -13.02
CA HIS A 52 14.48 29.56 -12.21
C HIS A 52 15.35 28.38 -12.66
N THR A 53 16.63 28.61 -12.89
CA THR A 53 17.55 27.57 -13.38
C THR A 53 18.61 27.28 -12.35
N LEU A 54 18.78 26.01 -11.95
CA LEU A 54 19.93 25.59 -11.17
C LEU A 54 21.17 25.51 -12.07
N THR A 55 22.33 25.84 -11.51
CA THR A 55 23.63 25.72 -12.19
C THR A 55 24.54 24.71 -11.48
N GLY A 56 24.03 23.97 -10.55
CA GLY A 56 24.65 22.93 -9.74
C GLY A 56 23.75 22.60 -8.56
N ASP A 57 24.22 21.73 -7.67
CA ASP A 57 23.51 21.37 -6.45
C ASP A 57 23.15 22.57 -5.61
N VAL A 58 21.98 22.50 -4.97
CA VAL A 58 21.52 23.52 -4.02
C VAL A 58 21.29 22.91 -2.66
N VAL A 59 21.91 23.48 -1.64
CA VAL A 59 21.73 23.09 -0.24
C VAL A 59 21.09 24.24 0.53
N VAL A 60 19.90 24.03 1.05
CA VAL A 60 19.26 24.97 1.99
C VAL A 60 19.76 24.66 3.39
N SER A 61 20.64 25.50 3.94
CA SER A 61 21.25 25.27 5.26
C SER A 61 20.23 25.28 6.38
N SER A 62 20.53 24.59 7.48
CA SER A 62 19.73 24.70 8.72
C SER A 62 19.55 26.15 9.15
N GLY A 63 18.31 26.54 9.43
CA GLY A 63 17.93 27.92 9.75
C GLY A 63 17.76 28.85 8.53
N ALA A 64 18.16 28.43 7.34
CA ALA A 64 17.83 29.14 6.10
C ALA A 64 16.40 28.82 5.62
N LYS A 65 15.93 29.58 4.65
CA LYS A 65 14.59 29.45 4.10
C LYS A 65 14.57 29.62 2.59
N LEU A 66 14.02 28.63 1.90
CA LEU A 66 13.71 28.70 0.47
C LEU A 66 12.21 28.84 0.27
N ILE A 67 11.78 29.84 -0.47
CA ILE A 67 10.39 30.08 -0.84
C ILE A 67 10.27 29.95 -2.36
N ILE A 68 9.48 28.99 -2.84
CA ILE A 68 9.19 28.80 -4.25
C ILE A 68 7.74 29.20 -4.50
N GLN A 69 7.56 30.29 -5.22
CA GLN A 69 6.24 30.89 -5.42
C GLN A 69 5.38 30.07 -6.39
N PRO A 70 4.04 30.12 -6.27
CA PRO A 70 3.13 29.50 -7.22
C PRO A 70 3.44 29.90 -8.67
N GLY A 71 3.37 28.92 -9.59
CA GLY A 71 3.65 29.11 -11.02
C GLY A 71 5.14 29.15 -11.38
N THR A 72 6.04 28.85 -10.44
CA THR A 72 7.47 28.76 -10.72
C THR A 72 7.82 27.47 -11.44
N THR A 73 8.64 27.59 -12.48
CA THR A 73 9.31 26.44 -13.09
C THR A 73 10.78 26.45 -12.69
N VAL A 74 11.22 25.40 -12.02
CA VAL A 74 12.63 25.21 -11.66
C VAL A 74 13.25 24.18 -12.60
N THR A 75 14.33 24.56 -13.26
CA THR A 75 15.02 23.71 -14.23
C THR A 75 16.31 23.19 -13.63
N PHE A 76 16.49 21.88 -13.64
CA PHE A 76 17.63 21.17 -13.07
C PHE A 76 18.54 20.65 -14.19
N PRO A 77 19.85 20.93 -14.16
CA PRO A 77 20.83 20.26 -15.02
C PRO A 77 21.03 18.80 -14.61
N ASN A 78 21.76 18.06 -15.44
CA ASN A 78 22.15 16.68 -15.16
C ASN A 78 22.88 16.56 -13.82
N GLY A 79 22.62 15.47 -13.09
CA GLY A 79 23.29 15.12 -11.84
C GLY A 79 23.13 16.13 -10.72
N THR A 80 22.08 16.96 -10.74
CA THR A 80 21.86 17.96 -9.69
C THR A 80 20.66 17.61 -8.83
N HIS A 81 20.71 18.05 -7.58
CA HIS A 81 19.65 17.86 -6.61
C HIS A 81 19.44 19.11 -5.73
N LEU A 82 18.33 19.10 -5.02
CA LEU A 82 18.01 20.07 -3.97
C LEU A 82 18.04 19.36 -2.62
N ASP A 83 18.98 19.70 -1.71
CA ASP A 83 19.10 19.18 -0.33
C ASP A 83 18.56 20.21 0.65
N ALA A 84 17.37 19.99 1.22
CA ALA A 84 16.73 20.86 2.17
C ALA A 84 17.03 20.44 3.60
N ARG A 85 17.90 21.19 4.28
CA ARG A 85 18.21 21.09 5.72
C ARG A 85 17.58 22.22 6.53
N GLY A 86 17.15 23.27 5.85
CA GLY A 86 16.38 24.40 6.36
C GLY A 86 14.93 24.37 5.86
N SER A 87 14.18 25.40 6.19
CA SER A 87 12.76 25.49 5.82
C SER A 87 12.56 25.60 4.30
N ILE A 88 11.58 24.89 3.78
CA ILE A 88 11.22 24.94 2.37
C ILE A 88 9.72 25.19 2.21
N CYS A 89 9.36 26.21 1.42
CA CYS A 89 7.98 26.55 1.11
C CYS A 89 7.74 26.47 -0.37
N ILE A 90 7.07 25.42 -0.80
CA ILE A 90 6.69 25.19 -2.18
C ILE A 90 5.18 25.41 -2.31
N GLY A 91 4.76 26.24 -3.25
CA GLY A 91 3.35 26.50 -3.54
C GLY A 91 2.69 27.51 -2.59
N SER A 92 3.47 28.26 -1.84
CA SER A 92 2.96 29.30 -0.96
C SER A 92 3.87 30.51 -0.97
N SER A 93 3.30 31.69 -0.98
CA SER A 93 4.07 32.96 -0.84
C SER A 93 4.55 33.22 0.60
N SER A 94 4.03 32.45 1.55
CA SER A 94 4.43 32.52 2.96
C SER A 94 4.43 31.12 3.56
N CYS A 95 5.51 30.78 4.25
CA CYS A 95 5.57 29.52 5.00
C CYS A 95 4.63 29.56 6.20
N GLY A 96 3.84 28.55 6.36
CA GLY A 96 2.92 28.35 7.46
C GLY A 96 1.66 27.61 7.02
N ALA A 97 1.01 26.91 7.95
CA ALA A 97 -0.16 26.06 7.67
C ALA A 97 -1.38 26.82 7.12
N SER A 98 -1.41 28.15 7.20
CA SER A 98 -2.55 29.00 6.86
C SER A 98 -2.43 29.74 5.52
N GLY A 99 -1.36 29.54 4.75
CA GLY A 99 -1.23 30.14 3.43
C GLY A 99 -2.31 29.61 2.48
N ASN A 100 -3.22 30.47 2.01
CA ASN A 100 -4.20 30.12 0.97
C ASN A 100 -3.44 29.67 -0.27
N ALA A 101 -3.44 28.36 -0.53
CA ALA A 101 -2.90 27.81 -1.75
C ALA A 101 -3.79 28.25 -2.92
N ASN A 102 -3.23 28.96 -3.86
CA ASN A 102 -3.90 29.19 -5.12
C ASN A 102 -3.69 27.96 -6.01
N THR A 103 -4.69 27.10 -6.09
CA THR A 103 -4.69 25.83 -6.83
C THR A 103 -4.43 26.00 -8.33
N ALA A 104 -4.49 27.21 -8.85
CA ALA A 104 -4.41 27.51 -10.28
C ALA A 104 -2.97 27.56 -10.84
N GLN A 105 -1.93 27.50 -10.00
CA GLN A 105 -0.55 27.67 -10.43
C GLN A 105 0.35 26.60 -9.81
N LYS A 106 0.45 25.45 -10.48
CA LYS A 106 1.39 24.40 -10.13
C LYS A 106 2.83 24.91 -10.19
N ILE A 107 3.70 24.35 -9.37
CA ILE A 107 5.14 24.51 -9.45
C ILE A 107 5.69 23.29 -10.15
N THR A 108 6.63 23.50 -11.09
CA THR A 108 7.23 22.39 -11.84
C THR A 108 8.73 22.36 -11.57
N PHE A 109 9.22 21.25 -11.07
CA PHE A 109 10.63 20.90 -11.09
C PHE A 109 10.84 19.97 -12.27
N ARG A 110 11.70 20.38 -13.19
CA ARG A 110 11.92 19.59 -14.38
C ARG A 110 13.39 19.54 -14.77
N TRP A 111 13.72 18.46 -15.42
CA TRP A 111 15.01 18.31 -16.03
C TRP A 111 15.18 19.23 -17.27
N THR A 112 16.38 19.77 -17.45
CA THR A 112 16.76 20.48 -18.66
C THR A 112 17.15 19.46 -19.72
N GLU A 113 16.26 19.13 -20.63
CA GLU A 113 16.59 18.27 -21.75
C GLU A 113 17.80 18.86 -22.52
N PRO A 114 18.87 18.10 -22.78
CA PRO A 114 19.86 18.51 -23.74
C PRO A 114 19.18 18.66 -25.10
N SER A 115 19.61 19.63 -25.88
CA SER A 115 19.02 20.02 -27.17
C SER A 115 18.96 18.92 -28.25
N ASN A 116 19.32 17.70 -27.92
CA ASN A 116 19.28 16.51 -28.76
C ASN A 116 18.22 15.55 -28.24
N SER A 117 17.15 15.38 -28.99
CA SER A 117 16.02 14.49 -28.69
C SER A 117 16.36 12.99 -28.60
N SER A 118 17.59 12.59 -28.87
CA SER A 118 18.10 11.23 -28.64
C SER A 118 18.57 10.98 -27.21
N ALA A 119 18.67 12.01 -26.39
CA ALA A 119 19.15 11.90 -25.02
C ALA A 119 18.03 11.51 -24.02
N ARG A 120 16.77 11.50 -24.40
CA ARG A 120 15.68 10.93 -23.57
C ARG A 120 15.92 9.46 -23.23
N GLY A 121 16.65 8.71 -24.09
CA GLY A 121 17.06 7.35 -23.81
C GLY A 121 18.26 7.21 -22.87
N GLU A 122 18.97 8.29 -22.54
CA GLU A 122 20.20 8.25 -21.76
C GLU A 122 19.98 8.56 -20.26
N CYS A 123 18.79 9.01 -19.87
CA CYS A 123 18.38 9.00 -18.47
C CYS A 123 18.19 7.58 -17.93
N TYR A 124 17.92 6.65 -18.82
CA TYR A 124 17.79 5.25 -18.52
C TYR A 124 19.20 4.66 -18.44
N GLY A 125 19.75 4.52 -17.23
CA GLY A 125 21.08 3.94 -17.02
C GLY A 125 21.16 2.58 -17.69
N MET A 126 22.12 2.43 -18.58
CA MET A 126 22.37 1.15 -19.23
C MET A 126 22.84 0.14 -18.17
N SER A 127 22.01 -0.84 -17.88
CA SER A 127 22.41 -2.06 -17.21
C SER A 127 23.40 -2.79 -18.09
N ASN A 128 24.67 -2.80 -17.69
CA ASN A 128 25.69 -3.65 -18.31
C ASN A 128 25.63 -5.10 -17.78
N GLY A 129 24.49 -5.56 -17.30
CA GLY A 129 24.29 -6.97 -16.92
C GLY A 129 25.08 -7.45 -15.69
N ASN A 130 25.72 -6.57 -14.94
CA ASN A 130 26.38 -6.86 -13.67
C ASN A 130 25.76 -6.02 -12.57
N GLU A 131 25.46 -6.65 -11.45
CA GLU A 131 24.66 -6.18 -10.31
C GLU A 131 25.18 -4.96 -9.53
N GLU A 132 26.19 -4.24 -10.01
CA GLU A 132 26.69 -3.02 -9.41
C GLU A 132 26.48 -1.84 -10.36
N ILE A 133 25.34 -1.18 -10.28
CA ILE A 133 25.10 0.07 -10.97
C ILE A 133 25.64 1.21 -10.09
N PHE A 134 26.93 1.51 -10.22
CA PHE A 134 27.45 2.81 -9.83
C PHE A 134 27.18 3.78 -10.97
N ILE A 135 26.20 4.65 -10.80
CA ILE A 135 25.94 5.72 -11.76
C ILE A 135 26.93 6.84 -11.43
N GLU A 136 28.08 6.82 -12.09
CA GLU A 136 29.11 7.88 -11.95
C GLU A 136 28.71 9.18 -12.66
N ASP A 137 27.70 9.17 -13.52
CA ASP A 137 27.29 10.35 -14.30
C ASP A 137 25.79 10.29 -14.63
N PRO A 138 24.89 10.71 -13.71
CA PRO A 138 23.44 10.73 -13.98
C PRO A 138 23.17 11.74 -15.08
N SER A 139 22.60 11.27 -16.19
CA SER A 139 22.20 12.12 -17.31
C SER A 139 20.93 12.93 -17.08
N CYS A 140 20.29 12.77 -15.92
CA CYS A 140 19.08 13.49 -15.50
C CYS A 140 19.31 14.20 -14.17
N PHE A 141 18.35 15.00 -13.70
CA PHE A 141 18.45 15.52 -12.34
C PHE A 141 18.11 14.41 -11.31
N GLU A 142 18.77 14.46 -10.16
CA GLU A 142 18.60 13.41 -9.16
C GLU A 142 17.26 13.51 -8.43
N GLY A 143 16.86 14.70 -8.00
CA GLY A 143 15.61 14.86 -7.24
C GLY A 143 15.71 15.88 -6.11
N VAL A 144 14.86 15.66 -5.08
CA VAL A 144 14.77 16.52 -3.90
C VAL A 144 14.96 15.67 -2.63
N LEU A 145 15.89 16.09 -1.77
CA LEU A 145 16.15 15.47 -0.47
C LEU A 145 15.75 16.42 0.65
N ILE A 146 14.89 15.95 1.54
CA ILE A 146 14.42 16.71 2.70
C ILE A 146 14.86 16.01 3.97
N ARG A 147 15.62 16.71 4.80
CA ARG A 147 16.25 16.17 5.99
C ARG A 147 15.47 16.47 7.26
N ASP A 148 15.69 15.70 8.32
CA ASP A 148 15.08 15.83 9.65
C ASP A 148 15.31 17.19 10.31
N SER A 149 16.36 17.90 9.89
CA SER A 149 16.72 19.22 10.43
C SER A 149 15.81 20.38 9.99
N ILE A 150 14.81 20.12 9.13
CA ILE A 150 13.87 21.16 8.69
C ILE A 150 12.95 21.64 9.82
N ASP A 151 12.58 22.91 9.78
CA ASP A 151 11.51 23.44 10.63
C ASP A 151 10.13 23.16 10.00
N LEU A 152 9.45 22.13 10.48
CA LEU A 152 8.13 21.74 9.98
C LEU A 152 7.08 22.84 10.10
N SER A 153 7.19 23.72 11.11
CA SER A 153 6.26 24.84 11.29
C SER A 153 6.40 25.91 10.22
N GLN A 154 7.55 25.92 9.54
CA GLN A 154 7.91 26.84 8.48
C GLN A 154 8.07 26.12 7.11
N THR A 155 7.65 24.87 7.02
CA THR A 155 7.74 24.06 5.80
C THR A 155 6.36 23.78 5.23
N ALA A 156 6.21 23.93 3.93
CA ALA A 156 5.00 23.58 3.19
C ALA A 156 5.37 23.08 1.79
N ILE A 157 4.83 21.94 1.37
CA ILE A 157 5.08 21.36 0.05
C ILE A 157 3.72 21.05 -0.58
N ARG A 158 3.36 21.84 -1.59
CA ARG A 158 2.02 21.79 -2.18
C ARG A 158 2.08 22.07 -3.68
N PHE A 159 1.25 21.36 -4.45
CA PHE A 159 1.07 21.59 -5.89
C PHE A 159 2.38 21.55 -6.66
N LEU A 160 3.26 20.61 -6.29
CA LEU A 160 4.56 20.41 -6.92
C LEU A 160 4.45 19.27 -7.92
N THR A 161 4.81 19.52 -9.16
CA THR A 161 5.07 18.49 -10.17
C THR A 161 6.58 18.27 -10.23
N ILE A 162 7.03 17.02 -10.11
CA ILE A 162 8.41 16.60 -10.36
C ILE A 162 8.43 15.81 -11.67
N ASP A 163 9.12 16.33 -12.66
CA ASP A 163 9.14 15.84 -14.04
C ASP A 163 10.57 15.49 -14.49
N GLY A 164 10.81 14.24 -14.83
CA GLY A 164 12.09 13.76 -15.34
C GLY A 164 13.18 13.58 -14.28
N ALA A 165 12.83 13.15 -13.05
CA ALA A 165 13.81 12.84 -12.01
C ALA A 165 14.32 11.41 -12.13
N TRP A 166 15.67 11.24 -12.03
CA TRP A 166 16.29 9.92 -11.93
C TRP A 166 15.98 9.25 -10.58
N GLY A 167 16.12 9.97 -9.49
CA GLY A 167 16.02 9.51 -8.12
C GLY A 167 17.33 9.61 -7.35
N ILE A 168 17.25 10.15 -6.14
CA ILE A 168 18.38 10.24 -5.22
C ILE A 168 18.67 8.88 -4.63
N PRO A 169 19.91 8.34 -4.73
CA PRO A 169 20.27 7.11 -4.05
C PRO A 169 20.34 7.33 -2.54
N TYR A 170 19.66 6.48 -1.79
CA TYR A 170 19.70 6.49 -0.34
C TYR A 170 19.96 5.08 0.21
N TYR A 171 20.99 4.95 1.05
CA TYR A 171 21.34 3.66 1.63
C TYR A 171 20.43 3.32 2.81
N ILE A 172 19.77 2.16 2.73
CA ILE A 172 18.90 1.65 3.80
C ILE A 172 19.68 0.64 4.64
N ASP A 173 20.11 1.05 5.83
CA ASP A 173 20.96 0.23 6.72
C ASP A 173 20.32 -1.13 7.04
N THR A 174 19.01 -1.19 7.25
CA THR A 174 18.30 -2.42 7.61
C THR A 174 18.25 -3.44 6.47
N LEU A 175 18.37 -2.99 5.23
CA LEU A 175 18.37 -3.84 4.04
C LEU A 175 19.79 -4.10 3.51
N ASN A 176 20.77 -3.28 3.91
CA ASN A 176 22.13 -3.26 3.39
C ASN A 176 22.15 -3.02 1.86
N GLU A 177 21.27 -2.13 1.37
CA GLU A 177 21.15 -1.81 -0.06
C GLU A 177 20.71 -0.37 -0.29
N PHE A 178 20.93 0.13 -1.51
CA PHE A 178 20.46 1.44 -1.94
C PHE A 178 18.99 1.34 -2.42
N ARG A 179 18.24 2.38 -2.13
CA ARG A 179 16.93 2.67 -2.71
C ARG A 179 16.95 4.08 -3.30
N TYR A 180 16.06 4.33 -4.24
CA TYR A 180 16.06 5.58 -5.01
C TYR A 180 14.68 6.23 -4.92
N GLY A 181 14.64 7.56 -4.83
CA GLY A 181 13.41 8.34 -4.83
C GLY A 181 13.58 9.72 -5.46
N ALA A 182 12.62 10.13 -6.28
CA ALA A 182 12.59 11.49 -6.83
C ALA A 182 12.41 12.54 -5.72
N LEU A 183 11.65 12.19 -4.68
CA LEU A 183 11.57 12.93 -3.42
C LEU A 183 11.97 11.98 -2.28
N VAL A 184 13.06 12.28 -1.58
CA VAL A 184 13.54 11.52 -0.43
C VAL A 184 13.28 12.30 0.85
N LEU A 185 12.61 11.66 1.82
CA LEU A 185 12.33 12.20 3.15
C LEU A 185 13.20 11.44 4.17
N ASP A 186 14.30 12.06 4.58
CA ASP A 186 15.25 11.51 5.54
C ASP A 186 14.93 12.00 6.95
N GLY A 187 14.12 11.24 7.69
CA GLY A 187 13.64 11.60 9.03
C GLY A 187 12.65 12.77 9.06
N ALA A 188 12.38 13.38 7.93
CA ALA A 188 11.48 14.53 7.83
C ALA A 188 10.02 14.10 7.66
N SER A 189 9.11 14.78 8.35
CA SER A 189 7.69 14.47 8.37
C SER A 189 6.80 15.66 7.92
N PRO A 190 7.00 16.19 6.71
CA PRO A 190 6.18 17.27 6.20
C PRO A 190 4.78 16.79 5.79
N THR A 191 3.85 17.74 5.65
CA THR A 191 2.62 17.50 4.90
C THR A 191 2.88 17.73 3.40
N LEU A 192 2.67 16.70 2.60
CA LEU A 192 2.75 16.71 1.15
C LEU A 192 1.32 16.82 0.60
N ARG A 193 1.02 17.87 -0.15
CA ARG A 193 -0.34 18.07 -0.67
C ARG A 193 -0.33 18.27 -2.18
N GLU A 194 -1.11 17.43 -2.89
CA GLU A 194 -1.30 17.53 -4.33
C GLU A 194 0.04 17.55 -5.08
N LEU A 195 0.88 16.57 -4.78
CA LEU A 195 2.11 16.36 -5.54
C LEU A 195 1.80 15.52 -6.77
N GLU A 196 2.55 15.76 -7.84
CA GLU A 196 2.41 15.04 -9.11
C GLU A 196 3.83 14.63 -9.58
N PHE A 197 3.96 13.40 -10.01
CA PHE A 197 5.21 12.88 -10.53
C PHE A 197 5.00 12.39 -11.95
N THR A 198 5.88 12.83 -12.86
CA THR A 198 5.84 12.46 -14.27
C THR A 198 7.24 12.10 -14.75
N ASP A 199 7.34 11.11 -15.62
CA ASP A 199 8.61 10.66 -16.22
C ASP A 199 9.73 10.42 -15.19
N VAL A 200 9.40 10.02 -13.96
CA VAL A 200 10.40 9.62 -12.95
C VAL A 200 10.91 8.23 -13.27
N ASN A 201 12.20 8.00 -13.02
CA ASN A 201 12.82 6.72 -13.37
C ASN A 201 12.80 5.69 -12.22
N THR A 202 12.49 6.13 -11.01
CA THR A 202 12.49 5.31 -9.81
C THR A 202 11.21 5.54 -9.00
N SER A 203 11.27 5.45 -7.69
CA SER A 203 10.11 5.78 -6.85
C SER A 203 9.82 7.27 -6.85
N SER A 204 8.55 7.63 -6.90
CA SER A 204 8.13 9.01 -6.68
C SER A 204 8.57 9.51 -5.30
N VAL A 205 8.31 8.73 -4.25
CA VAL A 205 8.68 9.10 -2.87
C VAL A 205 9.35 7.94 -2.15
N LEU A 206 10.47 8.24 -1.50
CA LEU A 206 11.16 7.36 -0.57
C LEU A 206 11.18 8.00 0.83
N THR A 207 10.68 7.31 1.85
CA THR A 207 10.77 7.76 3.24
C THR A 207 11.69 6.85 4.05
N THR A 208 12.53 7.43 4.89
CA THR A 208 13.52 6.72 5.70
C THR A 208 13.64 7.32 7.10
N ASN A 209 14.37 6.66 7.99
CA ASN A 209 14.77 7.20 9.30
C ASN A 209 13.60 7.76 10.13
N LEU A 210 12.52 6.99 10.28
CA LEU A 210 11.32 7.38 11.05
C LEU A 210 10.54 8.57 10.46
N ALA A 211 10.76 8.93 9.21
CA ALA A 211 9.92 9.92 8.55
C ALA A 211 8.45 9.46 8.53
N GLN A 212 7.56 10.33 8.95
CA GLN A 212 6.11 10.11 8.99
C GLN A 212 5.38 11.27 8.30
N PRO A 213 5.57 11.44 6.99
CA PRO A 213 4.86 12.47 6.25
C PRO A 213 3.35 12.18 6.22
N ARG A 214 2.59 13.24 5.97
CA ARG A 214 1.18 13.12 5.64
C ARG A 214 1.00 13.44 4.17
N PHE A 215 0.50 12.48 3.41
CA PHE A 215 0.14 12.64 2.01
C PHE A 215 -1.33 13.04 1.92
N ILE A 216 -1.64 14.07 1.15
CA ILE A 216 -3.02 14.52 0.92
C ILE A 216 -3.20 14.74 -0.57
N GLY A 217 -3.97 13.87 -1.21
CA GLY A 217 -4.13 13.85 -2.65
C GLY A 217 -2.80 13.61 -3.38
N GLY A 218 -2.78 13.96 -4.65
CA GLY A 218 -1.59 13.85 -5.50
C GLY A 218 -1.56 12.58 -6.34
N GLU A 219 -0.69 12.58 -7.33
CA GLU A 219 -0.45 11.45 -8.24
C GLU A 219 1.00 10.98 -8.11
N TYR A 220 1.15 9.72 -7.74
CA TYR A 220 2.44 9.08 -7.52
C TYR A 220 2.58 7.91 -8.47
N VAL A 221 3.66 7.89 -9.24
CA VAL A 221 3.90 6.89 -10.27
C VAL A 221 5.14 6.06 -9.96
N VAL A 222 5.16 4.84 -10.41
CA VAL A 222 6.38 4.03 -10.49
C VAL A 222 7.12 4.42 -11.76
N GLY A 223 8.43 4.54 -11.67
CA GLY A 223 9.26 4.88 -12.83
C GLY A 223 9.16 3.86 -13.95
N ASN A 224 9.18 4.39 -15.17
CA ASN A 224 9.08 3.63 -16.41
C ASN A 224 10.43 3.00 -16.76
N ASP A 225 10.89 2.02 -15.99
CA ASP A 225 12.11 1.31 -16.34
C ASP A 225 11.80 -0.05 -16.98
N ASP A 226 11.88 -0.09 -18.30
CA ASP A 226 11.64 -1.31 -19.08
C ASP A 226 12.76 -2.35 -18.96
N GLU A 227 13.94 -2.03 -18.46
CA GLU A 227 15.09 -2.93 -18.53
C GLU A 227 16.01 -2.96 -17.30
N SER A 228 15.95 -2.03 -16.37
CA SER A 228 16.87 -2.03 -15.24
C SER A 228 16.23 -2.54 -13.95
N SER A 229 17.02 -3.26 -13.20
CA SER A 229 16.71 -3.83 -11.89
C SER A 229 16.56 -2.79 -10.76
N VAL A 230 16.36 -1.53 -11.08
CA VAL A 230 16.10 -0.50 -10.06
C VAL A 230 14.64 -0.59 -9.66
N ASP A 231 14.42 -1.43 -8.74
CA ASP A 231 13.13 -1.76 -8.15
C ASP A 231 12.46 -0.52 -7.51
N GLY A 232 11.55 0.11 -8.19
CA GLY A 232 10.77 1.24 -7.69
C GLY A 232 9.33 0.86 -7.32
N SER A 233 8.82 1.43 -6.25
CA SER A 233 7.40 1.54 -5.96
C SER A 233 6.99 3.00 -6.13
N ALA A 234 5.72 3.32 -6.35
CA ALA A 234 5.32 4.72 -6.36
C ALA A 234 5.68 5.38 -5.03
N VAL A 235 5.42 4.70 -3.92
CA VAL A 235 5.84 5.14 -2.58
C VAL A 235 6.55 4.01 -1.85
N GLN A 236 7.77 4.28 -1.38
CA GLN A 236 8.55 3.37 -0.53
C GLN A 236 8.70 3.96 0.87
N ILE A 237 8.39 3.15 1.88
CA ILE A 237 8.46 3.55 3.28
C ILE A 237 9.34 2.55 4.03
N TYR A 238 10.47 3.04 4.54
CA TYR A 238 11.36 2.27 5.39
C TYR A 238 11.55 3.00 6.72
N SER A 239 11.11 2.35 7.80
CA SER A 239 11.30 2.91 9.14
C SER A 239 12.25 2.03 9.94
N SER A 240 13.38 2.59 10.36
CA SER A 240 14.29 1.91 11.28
C SER A 240 13.98 2.33 12.71
N GLY A 241 13.03 1.67 13.36
CA GLY A 241 12.68 2.02 14.73
C GLY A 241 11.21 1.78 15.09
N THR A 242 10.76 2.38 16.17
CA THR A 242 9.38 2.26 16.66
C THR A 242 8.65 3.58 16.49
N PRO A 243 8.07 3.87 15.31
CA PRO A 243 7.20 5.03 15.17
C PRO A 243 6.00 4.86 16.11
N VAL A 244 5.59 5.94 16.73
CA VAL A 244 4.47 5.93 17.71
C VAL A 244 3.17 6.38 17.07
N THR A 245 3.26 6.99 15.89
CA THR A 245 2.13 7.52 15.13
C THR A 245 2.15 6.94 13.71
N PRO A 246 0.99 6.71 13.10
CA PRO A 246 0.95 6.24 11.71
C PRO A 246 1.39 7.33 10.73
N LEU A 247 2.00 6.92 9.63
CA LEU A 247 2.09 7.69 8.42
C LEU A 247 0.69 7.70 7.78
N ILE A 248 0.25 8.82 7.27
CA ILE A 248 -1.11 8.98 6.76
C ILE A 248 -1.08 9.28 5.26
N MET A 249 -1.86 8.51 4.49
CA MET A 249 -2.10 8.77 3.06
C MET A 249 -3.61 8.93 2.84
N GLU A 250 -4.02 10.12 2.46
CA GLU A 250 -5.42 10.49 2.21
C GLU A 250 -5.64 10.78 0.72
N SER A 251 -6.52 10.05 0.07
CA SER A 251 -6.94 10.22 -1.34
C SER A 251 -5.79 10.29 -2.37
N PRO A 252 -4.71 9.48 -2.27
CA PRO A 252 -3.68 9.48 -3.28
C PRO A 252 -4.12 8.72 -4.53
N SER A 253 -3.73 9.18 -5.70
CA SER A 253 -3.73 8.40 -6.94
C SER A 253 -2.36 7.74 -7.11
N LEU A 254 -2.33 6.43 -7.24
CA LEU A 254 -1.12 5.62 -7.25
C LEU A 254 -1.08 4.74 -8.50
N ILE A 255 -0.07 4.92 -9.32
CA ILE A 255 0.07 4.22 -10.59
C ILE A 255 1.29 3.31 -10.52
N GLY A 256 1.05 2.00 -10.61
CA GLY A 256 2.09 0.98 -10.63
C GLY A 256 2.61 0.68 -12.04
N THR A 257 3.45 -0.35 -12.14
CA THR A 257 3.93 -0.90 -13.43
C THR A 257 3.22 -2.20 -13.74
N ASP A 258 2.88 -2.41 -15.01
CA ASP A 258 2.29 -3.67 -15.52
C ASP A 258 3.39 -4.48 -16.24
N ARG A 259 4.07 -5.35 -15.51
CA ARG A 259 5.09 -6.27 -16.04
C ARG A 259 4.64 -7.73 -16.05
N GLY A 260 3.52 -8.03 -15.41
CA GLY A 260 2.94 -9.36 -15.27
C GLY A 260 3.48 -10.16 -14.09
N CYS A 261 2.61 -10.99 -13.52
CA CYS A 261 2.82 -11.74 -12.26
C CYS A 261 3.93 -12.79 -12.31
N GLY A 262 4.44 -13.14 -13.47
CA GLY A 262 5.41 -14.23 -13.68
C GLY A 262 6.87 -13.80 -13.72
N GLN A 263 7.19 -12.54 -13.60
CA GLN A 263 8.58 -12.07 -13.65
C GLN A 263 9.32 -12.46 -12.37
N ARG A 264 10.48 -13.12 -12.51
CA ARG A 264 11.27 -13.66 -11.39
C ARG A 264 11.76 -12.61 -10.40
N ASP A 265 11.82 -11.36 -10.81
CA ASP A 265 12.26 -10.23 -9.98
C ASP A 265 11.09 -9.54 -9.29
N GLY A 266 9.97 -10.25 -9.20
CA GLY A 266 8.75 -9.93 -8.48
C GLY A 266 8.42 -8.46 -8.60
N GLY A 267 7.52 -8.09 -9.52
CA GLY A 267 7.06 -6.72 -9.62
C GLY A 267 6.90 -6.10 -8.24
N ARG A 268 7.37 -4.89 -8.05
CA ARG A 268 7.25 -4.26 -6.74
C ARG A 268 5.84 -3.77 -6.53
N PRO A 269 5.34 -3.84 -5.30
CA PRO A 269 4.06 -3.24 -4.98
C PRO A 269 4.09 -1.74 -5.25
N THR A 270 2.96 -1.21 -5.67
CA THR A 270 2.78 0.22 -5.88
C THR A 270 3.08 1.02 -4.61
N VAL A 271 2.71 0.47 -3.44
CA VAL A 271 3.11 0.98 -2.12
C VAL A 271 3.85 -0.11 -1.36
N TRP A 272 5.11 0.17 -1.02
CA TRP A 272 5.94 -0.69 -0.19
C TRP A 272 6.13 -0.09 1.18
N VAL A 273 5.77 -0.83 2.23
CA VAL A 273 5.91 -0.40 3.62
C VAL A 273 6.68 -1.44 4.41
N GLN A 274 7.77 -1.02 5.04
CA GLN A 274 8.57 -1.89 5.88
C GLN A 274 8.86 -1.24 7.23
N ASP A 275 8.60 -1.99 8.31
CA ASP A 275 8.83 -1.60 9.70
C ASP A 275 8.10 -0.31 10.15
N ALA A 276 6.93 0.00 9.56
CA ALA A 276 6.20 1.24 9.82
C ALA A 276 4.75 1.00 10.28
N PHE A 277 4.12 2.07 10.77
CA PHE A 277 2.66 2.18 10.89
C PHE A 277 2.14 3.08 9.79
N ILE A 278 1.05 2.66 9.12
CA ILE A 278 0.46 3.42 8.03
C ILE A 278 -1.07 3.37 8.09
N GLU A 279 -1.69 4.48 7.74
CA GLU A 279 -3.12 4.59 7.44
C GLU A 279 -3.27 5.07 6.01
N ILE A 280 -3.87 4.25 5.16
CA ILE A 280 -4.19 4.56 3.76
C ILE A 280 -5.71 4.63 3.65
N ASP A 281 -6.23 5.77 3.25
CA ASP A 281 -7.65 6.02 3.14
C ASP A 281 -8.00 6.68 1.80
N ASP A 282 -9.06 6.20 1.16
CA ASP A 282 -9.59 6.73 -0.10
C ASP A 282 -8.53 6.75 -1.23
N ALA A 283 -7.66 5.72 -1.29
CA ALA A 283 -6.64 5.62 -2.33
C ALA A 283 -7.21 5.02 -3.62
N ASP A 284 -6.76 5.55 -4.76
CA ASP A 284 -6.98 4.97 -6.08
C ASP A 284 -5.67 4.36 -6.59
N ILE A 285 -5.61 3.03 -6.64
CA ILE A 285 -4.46 2.28 -7.17
C ILE A 285 -4.90 1.64 -8.49
N SER A 286 -4.45 2.22 -9.57
CA SER A 286 -4.76 1.75 -10.92
C SER A 286 -3.48 1.35 -11.64
N VAL A 287 -3.56 0.34 -12.49
CA VAL A 287 -2.45 -0.18 -13.29
C VAL A 287 -1.24 -0.56 -12.42
N GLY A 288 -1.04 -1.82 -12.20
CA GLY A 288 0.11 -2.29 -11.41
C GLY A 288 0.11 -3.80 -11.32
N ASP A 289 1.30 -4.36 -11.07
CA ASP A 289 1.39 -5.79 -10.79
C ASP A 289 0.91 -6.08 -9.37
N PHE A 290 1.38 -5.31 -8.40
CA PHE A 290 1.02 -5.46 -7.00
C PHE A 290 0.54 -4.13 -6.43
N GLY A 291 -0.48 -4.16 -5.58
CA GLY A 291 -1.00 -2.98 -4.93
C GLY A 291 -0.18 -2.52 -3.73
N ILE A 292 -0.52 -2.98 -2.54
CA ILE A 292 0.09 -2.56 -1.27
C ILE A 292 0.76 -3.74 -0.59
N SER A 293 2.01 -3.59 -0.12
CA SER A 293 2.70 -4.58 0.70
C SER A 293 3.12 -3.99 2.04
N LEU A 294 2.61 -4.57 3.13
CA LEU A 294 2.97 -4.23 4.50
C LEU A 294 3.85 -5.33 5.08
N ARG A 295 5.15 -5.06 5.23
CA ARG A 295 6.14 -6.02 5.76
C ARG A 295 6.62 -5.61 7.13
N TYR A 296 6.49 -6.49 8.13
CA TYR A 296 6.80 -6.16 9.52
C TYR A 296 6.15 -4.83 9.95
N SER A 297 4.99 -4.56 9.39
CA SER A 297 4.28 -3.30 9.47
C SER A 297 2.85 -3.57 9.90
N SER A 298 2.20 -2.53 10.37
CA SER A 298 0.77 -2.58 10.72
C SER A 298 0.07 -1.31 10.28
N GLY A 299 -1.22 -1.38 10.09
CA GLY A 299 -2.00 -0.22 9.71
C GLY A 299 -3.36 -0.56 9.12
N SER A 300 -3.91 0.41 8.43
CA SER A 300 -5.21 0.26 7.76
C SER A 300 -5.14 0.63 6.30
N VAL A 301 -5.93 -0.09 5.50
CA VAL A 301 -6.27 0.26 4.13
C VAL A 301 -7.79 0.32 4.07
N THR A 302 -8.33 1.51 3.86
CA THR A 302 -9.78 1.74 3.96
C THR A 302 -10.30 2.57 2.78
N ASN A 303 -11.56 2.33 2.42
CA ASN A 303 -12.30 3.11 1.42
C ASN A 303 -11.59 3.26 0.06
N SER A 304 -10.73 2.30 -0.30
CA SER A 304 -9.81 2.41 -1.43
C SER A 304 -10.25 1.54 -2.59
N SER A 305 -9.94 2.00 -3.81
CA SER A 305 -10.10 1.24 -5.05
C SER A 305 -8.74 0.74 -5.50
N ILE A 306 -8.57 -0.59 -5.58
CA ILE A 306 -7.31 -1.24 -5.93
C ILE A 306 -7.56 -2.16 -7.12
N ASN A 307 -7.03 -1.78 -8.29
CA ASN A 307 -7.14 -2.57 -9.51
C ASN A 307 -5.74 -2.89 -10.04
N VAL A 308 -5.28 -4.12 -9.81
CA VAL A 308 -3.93 -4.56 -10.11
C VAL A 308 -3.92 -5.95 -10.76
N ASN A 309 -2.82 -6.31 -11.38
CA ASN A 309 -2.76 -7.59 -12.09
C ASN A 309 -2.47 -8.78 -11.15
N CYS A 310 -1.61 -8.60 -10.16
CA CYS A 310 -1.18 -9.68 -9.25
C CYS A 310 -1.91 -9.57 -7.90
N ASN A 311 -1.20 -9.30 -6.80
CA ASN A 311 -1.86 -9.23 -5.50
C ASN A 311 -2.30 -7.81 -5.15
N GLY A 312 -3.48 -7.70 -4.55
CA GLY A 312 -4.03 -6.40 -4.13
C GLY A 312 -3.34 -5.88 -2.87
N VAL A 313 -3.54 -6.54 -1.74
CA VAL A 313 -2.93 -6.19 -0.45
C VAL A 313 -2.22 -7.40 0.14
N ASP A 314 -0.91 -7.26 0.40
CA ASP A 314 -0.06 -8.29 0.99
C ASP A 314 0.37 -7.88 2.40
N LEU A 315 0.04 -8.69 3.40
CA LEU A 315 0.41 -8.51 4.80
C LEU A 315 1.43 -9.57 5.20
N TYR A 316 2.66 -9.15 5.50
CA TYR A 316 3.72 -10.08 5.93
C TYR A 316 4.20 -9.75 7.34
N SER A 317 3.92 -10.65 8.28
CA SER A 317 4.31 -10.54 9.68
C SER A 317 3.67 -9.33 10.40
N LEU A 318 3.83 -9.25 11.69
CA LEU A 318 3.31 -8.17 12.54
C LEU A 318 4.38 -7.13 12.84
N LYS A 319 3.94 -5.91 13.07
CA LYS A 319 4.71 -4.93 13.82
C LYS A 319 4.39 -5.09 15.30
N SER A 320 5.41 -5.43 16.08
CA SER A 320 5.31 -5.49 17.54
C SER A 320 6.11 -4.35 18.15
N VAL A 321 5.52 -3.65 19.11
CA VAL A 321 6.20 -2.63 19.91
C VAL A 321 6.13 -3.03 21.37
N GLY A 322 7.23 -3.54 21.90
CA GLY A 322 7.27 -4.10 23.27
C GLY A 322 6.39 -5.35 23.35
N THR A 323 5.31 -5.29 24.12
CA THR A 323 4.33 -6.39 24.29
C THR A 323 3.01 -6.13 23.53
N THR A 324 2.93 -5.06 22.76
CA THR A 324 1.72 -4.71 22.00
C THR A 324 1.88 -5.17 20.57
N ASP A 325 0.99 -6.05 20.13
CA ASP A 325 0.84 -6.46 18.75
C ASP A 325 -0.22 -5.57 18.09
N TYR A 326 0.12 -5.04 16.92
CA TYR A 326 -0.77 -4.18 16.16
C TYR A 326 -1.36 -4.97 15.01
N HIS A 327 -2.68 -4.95 14.90
CA HIS A 327 -3.40 -5.65 13.86
C HIS A 327 -3.50 -4.79 12.60
N ASN A 328 -3.62 -5.45 11.46
CA ASN A 328 -3.92 -4.81 10.20
C ASN A 328 -5.44 -4.77 9.99
N VAL A 329 -5.92 -3.70 9.38
CA VAL A 329 -7.34 -3.51 9.02
C VAL A 329 -7.44 -3.29 7.52
N ILE A 330 -8.23 -4.11 6.84
CA ILE A 330 -8.54 -3.99 5.41
C ILE A 330 -10.06 -3.88 5.32
N ALA A 331 -10.58 -2.68 5.11
CA ALA A 331 -12.02 -2.47 5.24
C ALA A 331 -12.60 -1.51 4.19
N SER A 332 -13.79 -1.82 3.74
CA SER A 332 -14.57 -0.96 2.82
C SER A 332 -13.84 -0.67 1.51
N ASN A 333 -13.05 -1.62 1.00
CA ASN A 333 -12.31 -1.47 -0.24
C ASN A 333 -12.97 -2.24 -1.38
N GLU A 334 -12.77 -1.75 -2.61
CA GLU A 334 -12.97 -2.50 -3.84
C GLU A 334 -11.61 -2.98 -4.36
N ILE A 335 -11.35 -4.29 -4.32
CA ILE A 335 -10.06 -4.86 -4.73
C ILE A 335 -10.28 -5.86 -5.86
N THR A 336 -9.83 -5.50 -7.04
CA THR A 336 -9.88 -6.35 -8.23
C THR A 336 -8.47 -6.75 -8.65
N THR A 337 -8.24 -8.05 -8.86
CA THR A 337 -6.95 -8.55 -9.35
C THR A 337 -7.13 -9.32 -10.65
N GLY A 338 -6.14 -9.22 -11.55
CA GLY A 338 -6.14 -10.01 -12.79
C GLY A 338 -5.83 -11.48 -12.51
N GLU A 339 -4.63 -11.76 -12.06
CA GLU A 339 -4.13 -13.13 -11.82
C GLU A 339 -3.99 -13.48 -10.34
N GLY A 340 -3.57 -12.54 -9.50
CA GLY A 340 -3.20 -12.80 -8.12
C GLY A 340 -4.38 -12.81 -7.13
N THR A 341 -4.07 -12.62 -5.87
CA THR A 341 -5.01 -12.69 -4.75
C THR A 341 -5.34 -11.28 -4.24
N PRO A 342 -6.61 -10.88 -4.14
CA PRO A 342 -6.98 -9.58 -3.58
C PRO A 342 -6.38 -9.29 -2.21
N VAL A 343 -6.44 -10.24 -1.26
CA VAL A 343 -5.86 -10.07 0.08
C VAL A 343 -5.06 -11.31 0.48
N THR A 344 -3.76 -11.12 0.77
CA THR A 344 -2.86 -12.17 1.24
C THR A 344 -2.33 -11.84 2.64
N ILE A 345 -2.44 -12.79 3.58
CA ILE A 345 -2.05 -12.64 4.99
C ILE A 345 -1.10 -13.77 5.35
N TYR A 346 0.18 -13.49 5.64
CA TYR A 346 1.15 -14.53 5.86
C TYR A 346 2.25 -14.17 6.88
N GLY A 347 2.99 -15.18 7.32
CA GLY A 347 4.16 -14.99 8.19
C GLY A 347 3.86 -14.57 9.62
N GLY A 348 2.67 -14.92 10.17
CA GLY A 348 2.26 -14.54 11.51
C GLY A 348 1.54 -13.19 11.59
N ALA A 349 1.12 -12.64 10.47
CA ALA A 349 0.32 -11.42 10.45
C ALA A 349 -1.05 -11.63 11.12
N HIS A 350 -1.58 -10.57 11.69
CA HIS A 350 -2.96 -10.52 12.19
C HIS A 350 -3.74 -9.48 11.38
N ALA A 351 -4.90 -9.88 10.86
CA ALA A 351 -5.72 -8.98 10.06
C ALA A 351 -7.21 -9.10 10.40
N GLU A 352 -7.87 -7.96 10.31
CA GLU A 352 -9.32 -7.84 10.24
C GLU A 352 -9.67 -7.38 8.81
N VAL A 353 -10.49 -8.18 8.11
CA VAL A 353 -10.86 -7.95 6.70
C VAL A 353 -12.37 -7.90 6.61
N TYR A 354 -12.94 -6.72 6.36
CA TYR A 354 -14.40 -6.58 6.41
C TYR A 354 -14.97 -5.50 5.49
N ASP A 355 -16.23 -5.67 5.13
CA ASP A 355 -16.97 -4.74 4.26
C ASP A 355 -16.28 -4.50 2.91
N ASN A 356 -15.49 -5.46 2.39
CA ASN A 356 -14.80 -5.32 1.11
C ASN A 356 -15.56 -6.04 -0.02
N GLU A 357 -15.37 -5.53 -1.24
CA GLU A 357 -15.68 -6.21 -2.50
C GLU A 357 -14.38 -6.73 -3.11
N LEU A 358 -14.20 -8.07 -3.15
CA LEU A 358 -12.98 -8.72 -3.57
C LEU A 358 -13.23 -9.61 -4.79
N SER A 359 -12.55 -9.35 -5.91
CA SER A 359 -12.86 -10.06 -7.16
C SER A 359 -11.63 -10.33 -8.05
N GLY A 360 -11.82 -11.14 -9.08
CA GLY A 360 -10.82 -11.46 -10.09
C GLY A 360 -10.09 -12.75 -9.83
N ALA A 361 -8.80 -12.69 -9.52
CA ALA A 361 -7.96 -13.84 -9.14
C ALA A 361 -8.03 -15.01 -10.14
N SER A 362 -7.69 -14.79 -11.41
CA SER A 362 -7.72 -15.87 -12.42
C SER A 362 -6.75 -17.02 -12.12
N SER A 363 -5.74 -16.80 -11.29
CA SER A 363 -4.78 -17.79 -10.78
C SER A 363 -4.62 -17.77 -9.25
N GLY A 364 -5.30 -16.87 -8.54
CA GLY A 364 -5.24 -16.69 -7.10
C GLY A 364 -6.51 -17.12 -6.38
N SER A 365 -6.61 -16.72 -5.13
CA SER A 365 -7.78 -16.91 -4.24
C SER A 365 -8.39 -15.56 -3.87
N GLY A 366 -9.62 -15.54 -3.37
CA GLY A 366 -10.23 -14.29 -2.88
C GLY A 366 -9.48 -13.74 -1.67
N VAL A 367 -9.33 -14.54 -0.61
CA VAL A 367 -8.47 -14.25 0.53
C VAL A 367 -7.59 -15.45 0.83
N ALA A 368 -6.28 -15.23 0.98
CA ALA A 368 -5.32 -16.27 1.33
C ALA A 368 -4.68 -16.00 2.69
N VAL A 369 -4.75 -16.97 3.60
CA VAL A 369 -4.18 -16.88 4.95
C VAL A 369 -3.18 -18.00 5.16
N TYR A 370 -1.89 -17.66 5.36
CA TYR A 370 -0.82 -18.61 5.55
C TYR A 370 -0.13 -18.41 6.89
N SER A 371 -0.15 -19.42 7.76
CA SER A 371 0.53 -19.36 9.06
C SER A 371 0.26 -18.07 9.83
N SER A 372 -0.99 -17.61 9.83
CA SER A 372 -1.41 -16.30 10.29
C SER A 372 -2.78 -16.36 10.98
N TYR A 373 -3.23 -15.22 11.49
CA TYR A 373 -4.54 -15.04 12.12
C TYR A 373 -5.37 -14.08 11.29
N ALA A 374 -6.65 -14.37 11.10
CA ALA A 374 -7.54 -13.48 10.40
C ALA A 374 -8.98 -13.53 10.96
N ASN A 375 -9.61 -12.37 11.01
CA ASN A 375 -11.04 -12.22 11.17
C ASN A 375 -11.59 -11.63 9.86
N ILE A 376 -12.39 -12.42 9.12
CA ILE A 376 -12.87 -12.08 7.77
C ILE A 376 -14.38 -12.05 7.84
N HIS A 377 -14.97 -10.86 7.76
CA HIS A 377 -16.42 -10.76 7.95
C HIS A 377 -17.08 -9.70 7.07
N ASP A 378 -18.34 -9.93 6.76
CA ASP A 378 -19.18 -8.99 6.02
C ASP A 378 -18.62 -8.60 4.63
N ASN A 379 -17.81 -9.48 4.00
CA ASN A 379 -17.25 -9.24 2.66
C ASN A 379 -18.11 -9.87 1.57
N ASP A 380 -18.04 -9.28 0.37
CA ASP A 380 -18.48 -9.87 -0.88
C ASP A 380 -17.24 -10.35 -1.68
N ILE A 381 -17.10 -11.67 -1.85
CA ILE A 381 -15.92 -12.30 -2.43
C ILE A 381 -16.32 -13.09 -3.67
N GLY A 382 -16.02 -12.56 -4.83
CA GLY A 382 -16.32 -13.19 -6.11
C GLY A 382 -16.53 -12.16 -7.23
N PRO A 383 -16.48 -12.61 -8.50
CA PRO A 383 -16.10 -13.94 -8.98
C PRO A 383 -14.60 -14.24 -8.79
N ILE A 384 -14.27 -15.52 -8.49
CA ILE A 384 -12.88 -16.00 -8.33
C ILE A 384 -12.62 -17.10 -9.38
N GLY A 385 -11.89 -16.76 -10.43
CA GLY A 385 -11.61 -17.66 -11.54
C GLY A 385 -10.48 -18.66 -11.30
N GLY A 386 -9.62 -18.41 -10.31
CA GLY A 386 -8.41 -19.18 -10.08
C GLY A 386 -8.57 -20.37 -9.15
N TRP A 387 -8.44 -20.12 -7.86
CA TRP A 387 -8.36 -21.18 -6.86
C TRP A 387 -9.56 -21.17 -5.92
N ASN A 388 -9.45 -20.54 -4.77
CA ASN A 388 -10.44 -20.66 -3.70
C ASN A 388 -11.05 -19.31 -3.35
N GLY A 389 -12.24 -19.29 -2.82
CA GLY A 389 -12.78 -18.10 -2.17
C GLY A 389 -11.92 -17.74 -0.94
N LEU A 390 -11.80 -18.69 -0.02
CA LEU A 390 -10.90 -18.58 1.14
C LEU A 390 -9.87 -19.72 1.11
N TRP A 391 -8.58 -19.37 1.18
CA TRP A 391 -7.47 -20.32 1.24
C TRP A 391 -6.72 -20.18 2.57
N MET A 392 -6.87 -21.17 3.44
CA MET A 392 -6.33 -21.16 4.80
C MET A 392 -5.35 -22.31 4.98
N LEU A 393 -4.04 -22.02 4.98
CA LEU A 393 -3.00 -23.04 5.12
C LEU A 393 -2.13 -22.80 6.35
N GLY A 394 -2.07 -23.82 7.23
CA GLY A 394 -1.26 -23.75 8.45
C GLY A 394 -1.62 -22.59 9.37
N SER A 395 -2.80 -22.01 9.21
CA SER A 395 -3.24 -20.82 9.91
C SER A 395 -3.74 -21.16 11.30
N PHE A 396 -3.46 -20.29 12.27
CA PHE A 396 -3.67 -20.65 13.67
C PHE A 396 -5.13 -20.50 14.12
N ASP A 397 -5.76 -19.41 13.84
CA ASP A 397 -7.19 -19.21 14.08
C ASP A 397 -7.72 -18.24 13.01
N VAL A 398 -8.54 -18.74 12.10
CA VAL A 398 -9.23 -17.94 11.10
C VAL A 398 -10.71 -18.01 11.39
N ILE A 399 -11.31 -16.86 11.55
CA ILE A 399 -12.75 -16.70 11.73
C ILE A 399 -13.29 -16.05 10.46
N ALA A 400 -14.30 -16.66 9.85
CA ALA A 400 -15.00 -16.11 8.70
C ALA A 400 -16.50 -16.08 8.98
N GLU A 401 -17.08 -14.87 9.07
CA GLU A 401 -18.47 -14.68 9.46
C GLU A 401 -19.20 -13.74 8.50
N ASN A 402 -20.45 -14.05 8.20
CA ASN A 402 -21.35 -13.20 7.41
C ASN A 402 -20.83 -12.84 6.00
N ASN A 403 -19.89 -13.61 5.43
CA ASN A 403 -19.40 -13.33 4.08
C ASN A 403 -20.32 -13.93 3.03
N THR A 404 -20.45 -13.25 1.90
CA THR A 404 -20.98 -13.81 0.66
C THR A 404 -19.80 -14.18 -0.24
N ILE A 405 -19.62 -15.47 -0.52
CA ILE A 405 -18.55 -15.97 -1.38
C ILE A 405 -19.20 -16.71 -2.54
N HIS A 406 -18.99 -16.20 -3.76
CA HIS A 406 -19.76 -16.65 -4.90
C HIS A 406 -18.92 -16.77 -6.19
N ASP A 407 -19.44 -17.50 -7.16
CA ASP A 407 -18.82 -17.70 -8.49
C ASP A 407 -17.35 -18.13 -8.40
N VAL A 408 -17.08 -19.05 -7.47
CA VAL A 408 -15.74 -19.60 -7.27
C VAL A 408 -15.55 -20.84 -8.15
N ALA A 409 -14.52 -20.83 -8.99
CA ALA A 409 -14.28 -21.89 -9.95
C ALA A 409 -13.92 -23.24 -9.31
N LYS A 410 -13.26 -23.23 -8.15
CA LYS A 410 -12.85 -24.43 -7.42
C LYS A 410 -13.55 -24.53 -6.06
N GLU A 411 -12.80 -24.87 -5.00
CA GLU A 411 -13.34 -24.89 -3.66
C GLU A 411 -13.65 -23.49 -3.15
N VAL A 412 -14.83 -23.27 -2.61
CA VAL A 412 -15.14 -21.99 -1.97
C VAL A 412 -14.24 -21.79 -0.74
N VAL A 413 -14.02 -22.88 0.01
CA VAL A 413 -13.16 -22.86 1.20
C VAL A 413 -12.18 -24.02 1.15
N LEU A 414 -10.89 -23.72 1.33
CA LEU A 414 -9.85 -24.70 1.57
C LEU A 414 -9.21 -24.41 2.94
N ALA A 415 -9.35 -25.35 3.89
CA ALA A 415 -8.66 -25.33 5.17
C ALA A 415 -7.65 -26.48 5.21
N GLY A 416 -6.36 -26.20 5.35
CA GLY A 416 -5.33 -27.23 5.23
C GLY A 416 -4.07 -26.99 6.05
N GLU A 417 -3.21 -28.01 6.00
CA GLU A 417 -1.88 -27.98 6.56
C GLU A 417 -0.88 -27.42 5.55
N TYR A 418 0.08 -26.61 5.99
CA TYR A 418 1.16 -26.13 5.14
C TYR A 418 2.31 -27.13 5.11
N GLY A 419 2.56 -27.73 3.94
CA GLY A 419 3.70 -28.59 3.66
C GLY A 419 3.51 -30.07 3.99
N SER A 420 4.22 -30.93 3.26
CA SER A 420 4.12 -32.40 3.35
C SER A 420 4.80 -33.01 4.59
N GLN A 421 5.42 -32.22 5.45
CA GLN A 421 6.25 -32.69 6.57
C GLN A 421 5.94 -32.04 7.94
N ALA A 422 4.96 -31.17 8.05
CA ALA A 422 4.66 -30.55 9.33
C ALA A 422 3.98 -31.54 10.29
N PRO A 423 4.42 -31.67 11.53
CA PRO A 423 3.72 -32.47 12.54
C PRO A 423 2.42 -31.79 12.95
N ALA A 424 1.45 -32.60 13.32
CA ALA A 424 0.06 -32.30 13.61
C ALA A 424 -0.35 -31.05 14.43
N PRO A 425 0.49 -30.38 15.21
CA PRO A 425 0.04 -29.18 15.92
C PRO A 425 -0.11 -27.94 15.05
N SER A 426 0.35 -27.96 13.80
CA SER A 426 0.27 -26.83 12.86
C SER A 426 -0.93 -26.87 11.92
N ALA A 427 -1.90 -27.71 12.22
CA ALA A 427 -3.13 -27.80 11.43
C ALA A 427 -3.91 -26.50 11.50
N ALA A 428 -4.36 -25.98 10.35
CA ALA A 428 -5.25 -24.83 10.29
C ALA A 428 -6.49 -25.08 11.15
N ARG A 429 -6.89 -24.03 11.90
CA ARG A 429 -8.17 -23.99 12.60
C ARG A 429 -9.01 -22.92 11.98
N ALA A 430 -10.15 -23.31 11.44
CA ALA A 430 -11.08 -22.41 10.79
C ALA A 430 -12.45 -22.50 11.43
N PHE A 431 -13.04 -21.34 11.67
CA PHE A 431 -14.40 -21.17 12.14
C PHE A 431 -15.19 -20.39 11.10
N LEU A 432 -16.25 -20.98 10.56
CA LEU A 432 -17.10 -20.40 9.54
C LEU A 432 -18.53 -20.29 10.07
N ALA A 433 -19.09 -19.09 10.14
CA ALA A 433 -20.45 -18.90 10.62
C ALA A 433 -21.25 -17.91 9.75
N ASN A 434 -22.50 -18.22 9.52
CA ASN A 434 -23.45 -17.35 8.81
C ASN A 434 -22.99 -16.92 7.40
N ASN A 435 -22.11 -17.70 6.74
CA ASN A 435 -21.66 -17.37 5.39
C ASN A 435 -22.58 -17.97 4.34
N THR A 436 -22.69 -17.29 3.19
CA THR A 436 -23.21 -17.87 1.95
C THR A 436 -22.03 -18.27 1.06
N LEU A 437 -21.90 -19.57 0.78
CA LEU A 437 -20.75 -20.15 0.10
C LEU A 437 -21.19 -20.82 -1.22
N SER A 438 -20.77 -20.28 -2.36
CA SER A 438 -21.21 -20.78 -3.68
C SER A 438 -20.04 -21.08 -4.62
N THR A 439 -20.04 -22.26 -5.25
CA THR A 439 -19.14 -22.61 -6.34
C THR A 439 -19.89 -22.65 -7.67
N ASP A 440 -19.24 -22.23 -8.77
CA ASP A 440 -19.78 -22.33 -10.11
C ASP A 440 -19.64 -23.75 -10.70
N GLY A 441 -18.84 -24.61 -10.07
CA GLY A 441 -18.63 -26.01 -10.46
C GLY A 441 -17.84 -26.18 -11.77
N THR A 442 -17.22 -25.15 -12.30
CA THR A 442 -16.51 -25.19 -13.59
C THR A 442 -15.07 -25.67 -13.47
N GLY A 443 -14.48 -25.52 -12.28
CA GLY A 443 -13.08 -25.84 -12.03
C GLY A 443 -12.82 -27.33 -11.83
N THR A 444 -11.61 -27.75 -12.18
CA THR A 444 -11.08 -29.07 -11.85
C THR A 444 -10.06 -28.95 -10.72
N CYS A 445 -10.23 -29.72 -9.66
CA CYS A 445 -9.29 -29.81 -8.54
C CYS A 445 -8.01 -30.53 -8.95
N SER A 446 -7.14 -29.83 -9.68
CA SER A 446 -5.90 -30.42 -10.20
C SER A 446 -4.71 -30.27 -9.27
N SER A 447 -4.76 -29.37 -8.31
CA SER A 447 -3.56 -28.94 -7.56
C SER A 447 -3.18 -29.84 -6.38
N MET A 448 -4.08 -30.66 -5.88
CA MET A 448 -3.73 -31.66 -4.88
C MET A 448 -3.39 -32.98 -5.57
N THR A 449 -2.25 -33.03 -6.25
CA THR A 449 -1.70 -34.20 -6.97
C THR A 449 -1.55 -35.46 -6.13
N HIS A 450 -1.73 -35.38 -4.83
CA HIS A 450 -1.67 -36.51 -3.90
C HIS A 450 -2.94 -37.37 -3.91
N PHE A 451 -4.03 -36.92 -4.55
CA PHE A 451 -5.33 -37.59 -4.51
C PHE A 451 -5.83 -38.13 -5.84
N GLY A 452 -4.96 -38.20 -6.86
CA GLY A 452 -5.32 -38.74 -8.18
C GLY A 452 -6.25 -37.78 -8.94
N GLY A 453 -5.76 -37.17 -10.01
CA GLY A 453 -6.47 -36.14 -10.77
C GLY A 453 -7.84 -36.59 -11.31
N GLY A 454 -8.70 -35.59 -11.54
CA GLY A 454 -9.98 -35.75 -12.25
C GLY A 454 -11.24 -35.74 -11.39
N PHE A 455 -11.17 -35.17 -10.17
CA PHE A 455 -12.37 -34.99 -9.34
C PHE A 455 -12.92 -33.57 -9.46
N THR A 456 -14.24 -33.47 -9.48
CA THR A 456 -14.94 -32.20 -9.29
C THR A 456 -14.58 -31.62 -7.92
N CYS A 457 -14.38 -30.31 -7.85
CA CYS A 457 -14.04 -29.65 -6.60
C CYS A 457 -15.19 -29.71 -5.60
N PRO A 458 -14.96 -30.06 -4.33
CA PRO A 458 -15.98 -29.89 -3.31
C PRO A 458 -16.19 -28.39 -3.04
N ALA A 459 -17.35 -28.02 -2.53
CA ALA A 459 -17.53 -26.64 -2.05
C ALA A 459 -16.55 -26.31 -0.91
N VAL A 460 -16.31 -27.28 -0.02
CA VAL A 460 -15.38 -27.14 1.09
C VAL A 460 -14.39 -28.31 1.12
N LEU A 461 -13.10 -28.00 1.15
CA LEU A 461 -12.03 -28.96 1.34
C LEU A 461 -11.35 -28.74 2.67
N ALA A 462 -11.39 -29.75 3.55
CA ALA A 462 -10.69 -29.77 4.84
C ALA A 462 -9.59 -30.84 4.80
N PHE A 463 -8.33 -30.41 4.89
CA PHE A 463 -7.17 -31.29 4.82
C PHE A 463 -6.31 -31.18 6.07
N ARG A 464 -6.27 -32.24 6.90
CA ARG A 464 -5.52 -32.28 8.17
C ARG A 464 -5.72 -31.01 9.02
N SER A 465 -6.94 -30.53 9.13
CA SER A 465 -7.29 -29.27 9.78
C SER A 465 -8.44 -29.46 10.76
N GLY A 466 -8.66 -28.48 11.63
CA GLY A 466 -9.87 -28.31 12.39
C GLY A 466 -10.82 -27.37 11.66
N LEU A 467 -12.02 -27.82 11.34
CA LEU A 467 -13.04 -26.99 10.68
C LEU A 467 -14.34 -27.02 11.47
N THR A 468 -14.75 -25.84 11.89
CA THR A 468 -16.04 -25.62 12.55
C THR A 468 -16.94 -24.80 11.64
N MET A 469 -18.17 -25.28 11.38
CA MET A 469 -19.12 -24.62 10.48
C MET A 469 -20.50 -24.53 11.14
N TYR A 470 -20.99 -23.31 11.34
CA TYR A 470 -22.30 -23.08 11.94
C TYR A 470 -23.14 -22.11 11.09
N ASP A 471 -24.40 -22.48 10.87
CA ASP A 471 -25.40 -21.59 10.26
C ASP A 471 -25.04 -21.08 8.87
N ASN A 472 -24.17 -21.82 8.11
CA ASN A 472 -23.83 -21.42 6.75
C ASN A 472 -24.81 -21.98 5.72
N GLU A 473 -24.95 -21.28 4.59
CA GLU A 473 -25.60 -21.77 3.39
C GLU A 473 -24.55 -22.16 2.36
N ILE A 474 -24.52 -23.42 1.93
CA ILE A 474 -23.55 -23.97 1.01
C ILE A 474 -24.24 -24.37 -0.30
N ASN A 475 -23.89 -23.69 -1.39
CA ASN A 475 -24.45 -23.90 -2.73
C ASN A 475 -23.36 -24.51 -3.65
N ALA A 476 -23.39 -25.82 -3.87
CA ALA A 476 -22.47 -26.51 -4.75
C ALA A 476 -23.11 -26.73 -6.11
N ALA A 477 -22.44 -26.31 -7.20
CA ALA A 477 -22.92 -26.50 -8.55
C ALA A 477 -22.34 -27.78 -9.20
N GLY A 478 -22.93 -28.23 -10.28
CA GLY A 478 -22.47 -29.39 -11.07
C GLY A 478 -22.52 -30.69 -10.28
N ASP A 479 -21.48 -31.50 -10.35
CA ASP A 479 -21.32 -32.75 -9.60
C ASP A 479 -20.47 -32.58 -8.32
N ALA A 480 -20.35 -31.35 -7.82
CA ALA A 480 -19.53 -31.04 -6.67
C ALA A 480 -20.04 -31.68 -5.38
N ASP A 481 -19.13 -32.19 -4.58
CA ASP A 481 -19.41 -32.61 -3.21
C ASP A 481 -19.63 -31.38 -2.32
N GLY A 482 -20.39 -31.50 -1.25
CA GLY A 482 -20.49 -30.43 -0.26
C GLY A 482 -19.17 -30.24 0.49
N ILE A 483 -18.72 -31.27 1.21
CA ILE A 483 -17.45 -31.31 1.91
C ILE A 483 -16.64 -32.54 1.54
N ARG A 484 -15.34 -32.32 1.31
CA ARG A 484 -14.35 -33.40 1.28
C ARG A 484 -13.41 -33.21 2.45
N ALA A 485 -13.36 -34.18 3.34
CA ALA A 485 -12.54 -34.16 4.55
C ALA A 485 -11.45 -35.23 4.49
N ILE A 486 -10.21 -34.86 4.69
CA ILE A 486 -9.06 -35.75 4.63
C ILE A 486 -8.25 -35.59 5.90
N GLY A 487 -8.41 -36.53 6.85
CA GLY A 487 -7.76 -36.45 8.14
C GLY A 487 -8.10 -35.21 8.97
N ALA A 488 -9.28 -34.63 8.74
CA ALA A 488 -9.70 -33.39 9.38
C ALA A 488 -10.65 -33.65 10.57
N LEU A 489 -10.63 -32.74 11.55
CA LEU A 489 -11.60 -32.68 12.64
C LEU A 489 -12.72 -31.73 12.25
N LEU A 490 -13.95 -32.22 12.19
CA LEU A 490 -15.12 -31.45 11.75
C LEU A 490 -16.11 -31.24 12.89
N ASP A 491 -16.60 -30.02 13.05
CA ASP A 491 -17.79 -29.69 13.85
C ASP A 491 -18.76 -28.89 12.96
N ILE A 492 -19.84 -29.52 12.52
CA ILE A 492 -20.73 -29.01 11.46
C ILE A 492 -22.17 -29.05 11.97
N ARG A 493 -22.75 -27.87 12.23
CA ARG A 493 -24.09 -27.77 12.82
C ARG A 493 -24.91 -26.67 12.16
N ARG A 494 -26.19 -26.94 11.98
CA ARG A 494 -27.21 -26.01 11.50
C ARG A 494 -26.89 -25.37 10.13
N ASN A 495 -26.11 -26.07 9.28
CA ASN A 495 -25.83 -25.56 7.94
C ASN A 495 -26.89 -26.06 6.95
N THR A 496 -27.17 -25.24 5.95
CA THR A 496 -28.02 -25.57 4.81
C THR A 496 -27.15 -25.96 3.61
N TRP A 497 -27.37 -27.17 3.08
CA TRP A 497 -26.60 -27.70 1.96
C TRP A 497 -27.50 -27.82 0.73
N ASN A 498 -27.24 -27.02 -0.27
CA ASN A 498 -27.82 -27.09 -1.59
C ASN A 498 -26.83 -27.75 -2.53
N VAL A 499 -26.74 -29.09 -2.47
CA VAL A 499 -25.77 -29.90 -3.20
C VAL A 499 -26.50 -30.69 -4.29
N PRO A 500 -25.91 -30.90 -5.48
CA PRO A 500 -26.50 -31.72 -6.53
C PRO A 500 -26.88 -33.11 -6.03
N SER A 501 -27.93 -33.69 -6.58
CA SER A 501 -28.43 -35.01 -6.16
C SER A 501 -27.40 -36.14 -6.34
N THR A 502 -26.40 -35.95 -7.18
CA THR A 502 -25.31 -36.89 -7.44
C THR A 502 -24.08 -36.67 -6.56
N GLY A 503 -23.96 -35.49 -5.92
CA GLY A 503 -22.84 -35.15 -5.04
C GLY A 503 -23.04 -35.64 -3.61
N ALA A 504 -22.00 -36.14 -2.96
CA ALA A 504 -22.06 -36.47 -1.54
C ALA A 504 -21.88 -35.20 -0.72
N VAL A 505 -22.67 -35.06 0.36
CA VAL A 505 -22.52 -33.91 1.26
C VAL A 505 -21.18 -33.92 1.95
N ILE A 506 -20.77 -35.06 2.48
CA ILE A 506 -19.49 -35.22 3.17
C ILE A 506 -18.81 -36.50 2.67
N LYS A 507 -17.62 -36.37 2.12
CA LYS A 507 -16.74 -37.50 1.82
C LYS A 507 -15.54 -37.49 2.76
N HIS A 508 -15.36 -38.59 3.47
CA HIS A 508 -14.18 -38.83 4.29
C HIS A 508 -13.20 -39.72 3.55
N TYR A 509 -11.95 -39.33 3.53
CA TYR A 509 -10.87 -40.14 3.01
C TYR A 509 -9.94 -40.51 4.17
N ASP A 510 -9.82 -41.81 4.44
CA ASP A 510 -8.83 -42.39 5.33
C ASP A 510 -7.54 -42.56 4.53
N THR A 511 -6.75 -41.52 4.38
CA THR A 511 -5.45 -41.67 3.71
C THR A 511 -4.42 -42.09 4.74
N GLY A 512 -4.10 -43.37 4.75
CA GLY A 512 -2.85 -43.85 5.33
C GLY A 512 -1.68 -43.27 4.52
N PHE A 513 -1.24 -42.06 4.83
CA PHE A 513 0.09 -41.63 4.43
C PHE A 513 1.10 -42.53 5.10
N ALA A 514 1.94 -43.22 4.32
CA ALA A 514 2.97 -44.12 4.85
C ALA A 514 3.86 -43.34 5.82
N GLY A 515 3.75 -43.65 7.12
CA GLY A 515 4.59 -43.13 8.19
C GLY A 515 4.00 -42.01 9.06
N THR A 516 2.78 -41.56 8.86
CA THR A 516 2.12 -40.56 9.70
C THR A 516 0.98 -41.16 10.52
N GLN A 517 0.75 -40.64 11.73
CA GLN A 517 -0.34 -41.05 12.59
C GLN A 517 -1.68 -40.91 11.86
N GLN A 518 -2.51 -41.92 11.92
CA GLN A 518 -3.89 -41.85 11.45
C GLN A 518 -4.66 -40.87 12.32
N TYR A 519 -4.97 -39.71 11.82
CA TYR A 519 -5.92 -38.80 12.44
C TYR A 519 -7.33 -39.27 12.08
N GLY A 520 -7.99 -39.92 13.03
CA GLY A 520 -9.38 -40.27 12.89
C GLY A 520 -10.21 -38.98 12.75
N THR A 521 -11.12 -38.96 11.81
CA THR A 521 -12.10 -37.88 11.72
C THR A 521 -13.10 -38.04 12.85
N LEU A 522 -12.96 -37.24 13.90
CA LEU A 522 -13.98 -37.09 14.93
C LEU A 522 -14.80 -35.85 14.56
N GLY A 523 -16.09 -35.97 14.47
CA GLY A 523 -16.92 -34.86 14.06
C GLY A 523 -18.22 -34.82 14.85
N PHE A 524 -18.68 -33.60 15.13
CA PHE A 524 -20.04 -33.36 15.52
C PHE A 524 -20.82 -32.94 14.29
N PHE A 525 -21.98 -33.57 14.08
CA PHE A 525 -22.85 -33.26 12.96
C PHE A 525 -24.30 -33.24 13.47
N SER A 526 -24.95 -32.08 13.49
CA SER A 526 -26.32 -31.94 14.00
C SER A 526 -27.07 -30.82 13.31
N GLU A 527 -28.36 -30.97 13.21
CA GLU A 527 -29.29 -29.92 12.77
C GLU A 527 -29.00 -29.34 11.39
N ASN A 528 -28.34 -30.10 10.51
CA ASN A 528 -28.09 -29.68 9.14
C ASN A 528 -29.26 -30.07 8.23
N SER A 529 -29.50 -29.28 7.18
CA SER A 529 -30.47 -29.61 6.13
C SER A 529 -29.78 -29.80 4.79
N TRP A 530 -30.32 -30.69 3.97
CA TRP A 530 -29.88 -30.92 2.59
C TRP A 530 -31.04 -30.77 1.63
N ASN A 531 -30.96 -29.84 0.70
CA ASN A 531 -32.04 -29.51 -0.22
C ASN A 531 -33.39 -29.34 0.50
N GLY A 532 -33.36 -28.68 1.64
CA GLY A 532 -34.55 -28.40 2.47
C GLY A 532 -35.07 -29.57 3.31
N VAL A 533 -34.32 -30.66 3.40
CA VAL A 533 -34.68 -31.82 4.23
C VAL A 533 -33.70 -31.99 5.37
N ASP A 534 -34.19 -32.14 6.60
CA ASP A 534 -33.34 -32.35 7.77
C ASP A 534 -32.48 -33.61 7.62
N MET A 535 -31.18 -33.45 7.81
CA MET A 535 -30.21 -34.54 7.70
C MET A 535 -30.10 -35.31 9.01
N THR A 536 -30.44 -36.55 8.98
CA THR A 536 -30.14 -37.53 10.03
C THR A 536 -28.97 -38.41 9.65
N TYR A 537 -27.78 -37.85 9.52
CA TYR A 537 -26.54 -38.61 9.32
C TYR A 537 -26.34 -39.26 7.94
N ASN A 538 -25.57 -38.66 7.06
CA ASN A 538 -25.09 -39.33 5.85
C ASN A 538 -23.59 -39.11 5.67
N ILE A 539 -22.77 -39.90 6.37
CA ILE A 539 -21.32 -39.94 6.13
C ILE A 539 -21.04 -41.13 5.21
N THR A 540 -20.63 -40.87 4.00
CA THR A 540 -20.16 -41.92 3.12
C THR A 540 -18.67 -42.12 3.39
N LYS A 541 -18.32 -43.25 4.00
CA LYS A 541 -16.96 -43.71 4.15
C LYS A 541 -16.53 -44.43 2.86
N SER A 542 -15.61 -43.86 2.09
CA SER A 542 -15.04 -44.51 0.92
C SER A 542 -13.62 -44.96 1.17
#